data_692b7ed4d6d5929798c153bc8008ec2c
#
_entry.id   692b7ed4d6d5929798c153bc8008ec2c
#
_cell.length_a   1.000
_cell.length_b   1.000
_cell.length_c   1.000
_cell.angle_alpha   90.00
_cell.angle_beta   90.00
_cell.angle_gamma   90.00
#
_symmetry.space_group_name_H-M   'P 1'
#
loop_
_entity.id
_entity.type
_entity.pdbx_description
1 polymer ?
#
loop_
_entity_poly.entity_id
_entity_poly.type
_entity_poly.pdbx_seq_one_letter_code
_entity_poly.pdbx_strand_id
1 'polypeptide(L)'
;MNRQEWMRTEIATWRQEGVIDDGLAATLLGRYAAADSKVSLGARIAGIFGALLIGLGVIALFAANWDVFGRGVRAALALAPVVLCGVLALVASRKGWTSMSLWEPLGIAWCIATGAAACLIAQTYQIGGTVPDLILFVALLCLPVVWVTRAVVPMAFWPVFVIA
;
A
#
# COMPACT_ATOMS: atom_id res chain seq x y z
N MET A 1 -23.68 -10.46 -1.42
CA MET A 1 -24.15 -10.60 -0.03
C MET A 1 -22.94 -10.41 0.88
N ASN A 2 -23.00 -9.42 1.77
CA ASN A 2 -21.89 -9.13 2.69
C ASN A 2 -21.82 -10.27 3.74
N ARG A 3 -20.60 -10.68 4.14
CA ARG A 3 -20.38 -11.76 5.12
C ARG A 3 -21.18 -11.57 6.41
N GLN A 4 -21.43 -10.33 6.80
CA GLN A 4 -22.20 -9.98 7.99
C GLN A 4 -23.71 -10.13 7.77
N GLU A 5 -24.22 -9.77 6.60
CA GLU A 5 -25.62 -10.00 6.25
C GLU A 5 -25.93 -11.50 6.22
N TRP A 6 -25.03 -12.27 5.64
CA TRP A 6 -25.11 -13.73 5.65
C TRP A 6 -25.15 -14.27 7.09
N MET A 7 -24.23 -13.81 7.96
CA MET A 7 -24.16 -14.28 9.34
C MET A 7 -25.43 -13.92 10.14
N ARG A 8 -25.99 -12.71 9.93
CA ARG A 8 -27.26 -12.32 10.57
C ARG A 8 -28.43 -13.19 10.12
N THR A 9 -28.49 -13.50 8.83
CA THR A 9 -29.53 -14.39 8.29
C THR A 9 -29.38 -15.78 8.86
N GLU A 10 -28.16 -16.29 8.96
CA GLU A 10 -27.85 -17.62 9.48
C GLU A 10 -28.22 -17.75 10.98
N ILE A 11 -27.87 -16.74 11.79
CA ILE A 11 -28.25 -16.69 13.21
C ILE A 11 -29.80 -16.65 13.37
N ALA A 12 -30.49 -15.92 12.49
CA ALA A 12 -31.95 -15.89 12.49
C ALA A 12 -32.57 -17.26 12.14
N THR A 13 -31.98 -17.96 11.18
CA THR A 13 -32.40 -19.33 10.79
C THR A 13 -32.18 -20.32 11.94
N TRP A 14 -30.99 -20.33 12.57
CA TRP A 14 -30.72 -21.18 13.73
C TRP A 14 -31.63 -20.95 14.92
N ARG A 15 -32.05 -19.67 15.11
CA ARG A 15 -33.05 -19.33 16.12
C ARG A 15 -34.42 -19.90 15.78
N GLN A 16 -34.84 -19.84 14.50
CA GLN A 16 -36.15 -20.39 14.06
C GLN A 16 -36.16 -21.93 14.12
N GLU A 17 -35.02 -22.56 13.83
CA GLU A 17 -34.86 -24.01 13.91
C GLU A 17 -34.70 -24.51 15.36
N GLY A 18 -34.64 -23.62 16.35
CA GLY A 18 -34.49 -23.99 17.76
C GLY A 18 -33.10 -24.51 18.14
N VAL A 19 -32.11 -24.31 17.26
CA VAL A 19 -30.71 -24.74 17.47
C VAL A 19 -30.01 -23.88 18.52
N ILE A 20 -30.40 -22.59 18.59
CA ILE A 20 -29.86 -21.62 19.55
C ILE A 20 -30.98 -20.92 20.32
N ASP A 21 -30.73 -20.67 21.60
CA ASP A 21 -31.64 -19.92 22.48
C ASP A 21 -31.59 -18.40 22.18
N ASP A 22 -32.69 -17.70 22.50
CA ASP A 22 -32.82 -16.26 22.30
C ASP A 22 -31.68 -15.44 22.95
N GLY A 23 -31.21 -15.86 24.12
CA GLY A 23 -30.11 -15.23 24.85
C GLY A 23 -28.78 -15.38 24.11
N LEU A 24 -28.52 -16.55 23.55
CA LEU A 24 -27.33 -16.82 22.77
C LEU A 24 -27.37 -16.08 21.43
N ALA A 25 -28.52 -16.05 20.76
CA ALA A 25 -28.71 -15.28 19.52
C ALA A 25 -28.44 -13.78 19.73
N ALA A 26 -28.96 -13.19 20.81
CA ALA A 26 -28.71 -11.80 21.17
C ALA A 26 -27.22 -11.51 21.46
N THR A 27 -26.55 -12.45 22.15
CA THR A 27 -25.10 -12.33 22.47
C THR A 27 -24.26 -12.40 21.21
N LEU A 28 -24.55 -13.31 20.28
CA LEU A 28 -23.86 -13.44 19.00
C LEU A 28 -24.08 -12.21 18.14
N LEU A 29 -25.34 -11.74 17.99
CA LEU A 29 -25.63 -10.51 17.25
C LEU A 29 -24.93 -9.28 17.85
N GLY A 30 -24.88 -9.16 19.19
CA GLY A 30 -24.16 -8.09 19.89
C GLY A 30 -22.65 -8.11 19.62
N ARG A 31 -22.01 -9.28 19.63
CA ARG A 31 -20.59 -9.44 19.29
C ARG A 31 -20.28 -9.06 17.85
N TYR A 32 -21.13 -9.46 16.92
CA TYR A 32 -20.93 -9.14 15.50
C TYR A 32 -21.32 -7.70 15.17
N ALA A 33 -22.29 -7.10 15.89
CA ALA A 33 -22.64 -5.68 15.76
C ALA A 33 -21.54 -4.75 16.32
N ALA A 34 -20.88 -5.14 17.41
CA ALA A 34 -19.74 -4.39 17.97
C ALA A 34 -18.50 -4.40 17.06
N ALA A 35 -18.34 -5.42 16.21
CA ALA A 35 -17.30 -5.47 15.19
C ALA A 35 -17.58 -4.55 13.99
N ASP A 36 -18.78 -4.01 13.89
CA ASP A 36 -19.22 -3.10 12.83
C ASP A 36 -19.17 -1.63 13.33
N SER A 37 -18.03 -1.22 13.88
CA SER A 37 -17.75 0.22 13.94
C SER A 37 -17.54 0.68 12.49
N LYS A 38 -18.63 0.92 11.79
CA LYS A 38 -18.66 1.52 10.46
C LYS A 38 -18.01 2.90 10.61
N VAL A 39 -16.70 2.95 10.38
CA VAL A 39 -16.08 4.23 10.02
C VAL A 39 -16.95 4.76 8.89
N SER A 40 -17.72 5.81 9.16
CA SER A 40 -18.68 6.34 8.20
C SER A 40 -17.94 6.61 6.89
N LEU A 41 -18.60 6.42 5.74
CA LEU A 41 -17.98 6.68 4.44
C LEU A 41 -17.34 8.09 4.43
N GLY A 42 -17.99 9.07 5.08
CA GLY A 42 -17.45 10.42 5.26
C GLY A 42 -16.14 10.45 6.03
N ALA A 43 -16.00 9.69 7.12
CA ALA A 43 -14.75 9.63 7.88
C ALA A 43 -13.62 8.94 7.10
N ARG A 44 -13.93 7.93 6.27
CA ARG A 44 -12.94 7.32 5.35
C ARG A 44 -12.49 8.30 4.29
N ILE A 45 -13.41 8.99 3.65
CA ILE A 45 -13.11 10.01 2.65
C ILE A 45 -12.28 11.13 3.28
N ALA A 46 -12.70 11.67 4.43
CA ALA A 46 -11.95 12.71 5.15
C ALA A 46 -10.55 12.23 5.54
N GLY A 47 -10.40 10.98 5.97
CA GLY A 47 -9.09 10.39 6.28
C GLY A 47 -8.18 10.29 5.06
N ILE A 48 -8.70 9.88 3.91
CA ILE A 48 -7.94 9.80 2.66
C ILE A 48 -7.51 11.21 2.21
N PHE A 49 -8.44 12.17 2.19
CA PHE A 49 -8.11 13.56 1.83
C PHE A 49 -7.13 14.19 2.81
N GLY A 50 -7.29 13.96 4.12
CA GLY A 50 -6.36 14.44 5.13
C GLY A 50 -4.96 13.88 4.93
N ALA A 51 -4.84 12.57 4.69
CA ALA A 51 -3.55 11.93 4.42
C ALA A 51 -2.89 12.48 3.13
N LEU A 52 -3.69 12.67 2.07
CA LEU A 52 -3.20 13.27 0.81
C LEU A 52 -2.71 14.70 1.01
N LEU A 53 -3.46 15.53 1.73
CA LEU A 53 -3.07 16.92 2.00
C LEU A 53 -1.79 17.01 2.83
N ILE A 54 -1.67 16.17 3.87
CA ILE A 54 -0.44 16.09 4.67
C ILE A 54 0.73 15.63 3.80
N GLY A 55 0.55 14.58 3.02
CA GLY A 55 1.58 14.06 2.12
C GLY A 55 2.05 15.11 1.10
N LEU A 56 1.11 15.80 0.45
CA LEU A 56 1.42 16.86 -0.49
C LEU A 56 2.10 18.06 0.20
N GLY A 57 1.67 18.42 1.41
CA GLY A 57 2.30 19.48 2.21
C GLY A 57 3.74 19.17 2.55
N VAL A 58 4.04 17.94 2.94
CA VAL A 58 5.42 17.47 3.20
C VAL A 58 6.26 17.51 1.92
N ILE A 59 5.71 17.03 0.81
CA ILE A 59 6.40 17.07 -0.49
C ILE A 59 6.68 18.52 -0.91
N ALA A 60 5.69 19.42 -0.78
CA ALA A 60 5.86 20.83 -1.10
C ALA A 60 6.92 21.52 -0.24
N LEU A 61 7.00 21.18 1.06
CA LEU A 61 8.02 21.70 1.96
C LEU A 61 9.43 21.30 1.51
N PHE A 62 9.63 20.03 1.14
CA PHE A 62 10.90 19.57 0.61
C PHE A 62 11.22 20.18 -0.75
N ALA A 63 10.22 20.31 -1.63
CA ALA A 63 10.40 20.92 -2.95
C ALA A 63 10.79 22.40 -2.84
N ALA A 64 10.15 23.15 -1.94
CA ALA A 64 10.47 24.57 -1.73
C ALA A 64 11.90 24.80 -1.18
N ASN A 65 12.46 23.84 -0.46
CA ASN A 65 13.79 23.92 0.13
C ASN A 65 14.82 23.05 -0.62
N TRP A 66 14.47 22.59 -1.82
CA TRP A 66 15.30 21.61 -2.56
C TRP A 66 16.72 22.10 -2.81
N ASP A 67 16.89 23.39 -3.11
CA ASP A 67 18.19 23.98 -3.45
C ASP A 67 19.12 24.15 -2.25
N VAL A 68 18.55 24.21 -1.04
CA VAL A 68 19.32 24.29 0.22
C VAL A 68 19.98 22.94 0.55
N PHE A 69 19.37 21.83 0.09
CA PHE A 69 19.89 20.50 0.39
C PHE A 69 21.13 20.15 -0.50
N GLY A 70 22.22 19.74 0.15
CA GLY A 70 23.35 19.18 -0.55
C GLY A 70 22.99 17.89 -1.33
N ARG A 71 23.77 17.56 -2.37
CA ARG A 71 23.50 16.40 -3.24
C ARG A 71 23.34 15.08 -2.47
N GLY A 72 24.12 14.89 -1.41
CA GLY A 72 24.02 13.68 -0.56
C GLY A 72 22.70 13.59 0.19
N VAL A 73 22.19 14.71 0.71
CA VAL A 73 20.89 14.77 1.41
C VAL A 73 19.74 14.51 0.43
N ARG A 74 19.81 15.07 -0.77
CA ARG A 74 18.83 14.82 -1.84
C ARG A 74 18.77 13.33 -2.21
N ALA A 75 19.94 12.68 -2.36
CA ALA A 75 20.02 11.25 -2.63
C ALA A 75 19.49 10.40 -1.47
N ALA A 76 19.80 10.76 -0.23
CA ALA A 76 19.29 10.06 0.96
C ALA A 76 17.77 10.18 1.06
N LEU A 77 17.19 11.35 0.81
CA LEU A 77 15.74 11.57 0.79
C LEU A 77 15.06 10.78 -0.34
N ALA A 78 15.69 10.69 -1.51
CA ALA A 78 15.17 9.90 -2.62
C ALA A 78 15.13 8.39 -2.30
N LEU A 79 16.15 7.87 -1.60
CA LEU A 79 16.25 6.46 -1.24
C LEU A 79 15.43 6.09 0.01
N ALA A 80 15.10 7.04 0.88
CA ALA A 80 14.40 6.77 2.13
C ALA A 80 13.07 5.99 1.94
N PRO A 81 12.18 6.32 0.99
CA PRO A 81 10.96 5.56 0.75
C PRO A 81 11.23 4.13 0.28
N VAL A 82 12.27 3.91 -0.53
CA VAL A 82 12.67 2.58 -1.02
C VAL A 82 13.12 1.71 0.14
N VAL A 83 13.98 2.25 1.00
CA VAL A 83 14.48 1.56 2.20
C VAL A 83 13.33 1.27 3.16
N LEU A 84 12.42 2.23 3.37
CA LEU A 84 11.24 2.05 4.22
C LEU A 84 10.38 0.88 3.72
N CYS A 85 10.06 0.83 2.43
CA CYS A 85 9.30 -0.28 1.85
C CYS A 85 10.04 -1.62 2.03
N GLY A 86 11.36 -1.63 1.85
CA GLY A 86 12.19 -2.83 2.06
C GLY A 86 12.16 -3.31 3.51
N VAL A 87 12.27 -2.40 4.47
CA VAL A 87 12.18 -2.72 5.91
C VAL A 87 10.79 -3.25 6.26
N LEU A 88 9.72 -2.62 5.76
CA LEU A 88 8.35 -3.08 5.96
C LEU A 88 8.13 -4.48 5.37
N ALA A 89 8.64 -4.76 4.18
CA ALA A 89 8.59 -6.08 3.57
C ALA A 89 9.34 -7.12 4.40
N LEU A 90 10.53 -6.78 4.92
CA LEU A 90 11.31 -7.66 5.78
C LEU A 90 10.58 -7.95 7.10
N VAL A 91 10.00 -6.95 7.74
CA VAL A 91 9.22 -7.12 8.98
C VAL A 91 7.98 -7.96 8.73
N ALA A 92 7.24 -7.70 7.63
CA ALA A 92 6.07 -8.48 7.26
C ALA A 92 6.40 -9.95 7.00
N SER A 93 7.50 -10.23 6.30
CA SER A 93 7.96 -11.59 6.04
C SER A 93 8.37 -12.32 7.31
N ARG A 94 9.10 -11.66 8.23
CA ARG A 94 9.51 -12.24 9.51
C ARG A 94 8.34 -12.52 10.44
N LYS A 95 7.28 -11.70 10.39
CA LYS A 95 6.05 -11.91 11.17
C LYS A 95 5.10 -12.94 10.53
N GLY A 96 5.45 -13.51 9.40
CA GLY A 96 4.62 -14.48 8.68
C GLY A 96 3.31 -13.91 8.14
N TRP A 97 3.26 -12.61 7.87
CA TRP A 97 2.09 -11.97 7.28
C TRP A 97 1.98 -12.37 5.80
N THR A 98 1.03 -13.28 5.52
CA THR A 98 0.80 -13.82 4.17
C THR A 98 -0.39 -13.17 3.46
N SER A 99 -1.01 -12.15 4.07
CA SER A 99 -2.19 -11.51 3.51
C SER A 99 -1.86 -10.76 2.22
N MET A 100 -2.50 -11.18 1.14
CA MET A 100 -2.35 -10.55 -0.18
C MET A 100 -2.75 -9.07 -0.17
N SER A 101 -3.68 -8.67 0.72
CA SER A 101 -4.11 -7.29 0.90
C SER A 101 -3.02 -6.35 1.44
N LEU A 102 -1.93 -6.88 1.99
CA LEU A 102 -0.77 -6.11 2.43
C LEU A 102 0.36 -6.13 1.41
N TRP A 103 0.59 -7.26 0.73
CA TRP A 103 1.70 -7.42 -0.20
C TRP A 103 1.48 -6.68 -1.52
N GLU A 104 0.24 -6.63 -2.02
CA GLU A 104 -0.09 -5.88 -3.24
C GLU A 104 0.22 -4.37 -3.10
N PRO A 105 -0.35 -3.62 -2.12
CA PRO A 105 -0.07 -2.20 -2.00
C PRO A 105 1.39 -1.92 -1.63
N LEU A 106 2.05 -2.80 -0.87
CA LEU A 106 3.46 -2.67 -0.54
C LEU A 106 4.35 -2.84 -1.78
N GLY A 107 4.06 -3.82 -2.63
CA GLY A 107 4.76 -4.03 -3.90
C GLY A 107 4.62 -2.85 -4.85
N ILE A 108 3.41 -2.33 -5.01
CA ILE A 108 3.12 -1.15 -5.83
C ILE A 108 3.87 0.07 -5.29
N ALA A 109 3.75 0.33 -3.98
CA ALA A 109 4.43 1.46 -3.33
C ALA A 109 5.96 1.38 -3.48
N TRP A 110 6.52 0.17 -3.36
CA TRP A 110 7.96 -0.04 -3.52
C TRP A 110 8.42 0.21 -4.96
N CYS A 111 7.68 -0.27 -5.97
CA CYS A 111 7.99 0.01 -7.37
C CYS A 111 7.91 1.51 -7.70
N ILE A 112 6.88 2.20 -7.23
CA ILE A 112 6.74 3.66 -7.40
C ILE A 112 7.90 4.39 -6.71
N ALA A 113 8.24 4.02 -5.48
CA ALA A 113 9.35 4.62 -4.74
C ALA A 113 10.69 4.41 -5.46
N THR A 114 10.91 3.23 -6.03
CA THR A 114 12.13 2.91 -6.81
C THR A 114 12.22 3.77 -8.07
N GLY A 115 11.13 3.92 -8.82
CA GLY A 115 11.07 4.78 -9.99
C GLY A 115 11.31 6.25 -9.65
N ALA A 116 10.64 6.75 -8.61
CA ALA A 116 10.84 8.12 -8.13
C ALA A 116 12.28 8.37 -7.66
N ALA A 117 12.88 7.44 -6.93
CA ALA A 117 14.27 7.54 -6.48
C ALA A 117 15.23 7.59 -7.66
N ALA A 118 15.06 6.74 -8.67
CA ALA A 118 15.89 6.74 -9.87
C ALA A 118 15.80 8.08 -10.62
N CYS A 119 14.59 8.64 -10.81
CA CYS A 119 14.39 9.95 -11.41
C CYS A 119 15.07 11.07 -10.62
N LEU A 120 14.87 11.12 -9.29
CA LEU A 120 15.44 12.16 -8.43
C LEU A 120 16.98 12.09 -8.40
N ILE A 121 17.55 10.90 -8.38
CA ILE A 121 19.00 10.69 -8.44
C ILE A 121 19.54 11.13 -9.80
N ALA A 122 18.90 10.71 -10.90
CA ALA A 122 19.30 11.11 -12.24
C ALA A 122 19.30 12.63 -12.41
N GLN A 123 18.26 13.32 -11.90
CA GLN A 123 18.19 14.79 -11.89
C GLN A 123 19.26 15.44 -11.01
N THR A 124 19.49 14.89 -9.80
CA THR A 124 20.45 15.47 -8.83
C THR A 124 21.89 15.38 -9.34
N TYR A 125 22.23 14.28 -10.01
CA TYR A 125 23.59 14.05 -10.52
C TYR A 125 23.71 14.35 -12.01
N GLN A 126 22.63 14.84 -12.65
CA GLN A 126 22.59 15.18 -14.09
C GLN A 126 23.07 13.99 -14.96
N ILE A 127 22.63 12.80 -14.62
CA ILE A 127 22.97 11.58 -15.37
C ILE A 127 22.25 11.69 -16.72
N GLY A 128 23.01 11.82 -17.80
CA GLY A 128 22.48 11.79 -19.15
C GLY A 128 21.93 10.41 -19.49
N GLY A 129 20.88 10.37 -20.30
CA GLY A 129 20.25 9.14 -20.77
C GLY A 129 18.93 9.46 -21.45
N THR A 130 18.38 8.49 -22.16
CA THR A 130 17.07 8.60 -22.77
C THR A 130 15.97 8.09 -21.83
N VAL A 131 14.71 8.50 -22.07
CA VAL A 131 13.59 8.02 -21.28
C VAL A 131 13.47 6.48 -21.32
N PRO A 132 13.66 5.80 -22.47
CA PRO A 132 13.70 4.34 -22.52
C PRO A 132 14.77 3.71 -21.62
N ASP A 133 15.97 4.29 -21.56
CA ASP A 133 17.05 3.78 -20.69
C ASP A 133 16.66 3.83 -19.21
N LEU A 134 16.01 4.93 -18.79
CA LEU A 134 15.50 5.08 -17.43
C LEU A 134 14.41 4.05 -17.12
N ILE A 135 13.47 3.86 -18.05
CA ILE A 135 12.37 2.89 -17.91
C ILE A 135 12.95 1.48 -17.76
N LEU A 136 13.88 1.10 -18.63
CA LEU A 136 14.54 -0.21 -18.58
C LEU A 136 15.29 -0.41 -17.25
N PHE A 137 16.02 0.61 -16.80
CA PHE A 137 16.74 0.57 -15.54
C PHE A 137 15.80 0.38 -14.34
N VAL A 138 14.70 1.13 -14.28
CA VAL A 138 13.69 1.00 -13.24
C VAL A 138 13.01 -0.36 -13.29
N ALA A 139 12.69 -0.86 -14.49
CA ALA A 139 12.09 -2.19 -14.66
C ALA A 139 13.01 -3.29 -14.11
N LEU A 140 14.32 -3.22 -14.38
CA LEU A 140 15.30 -4.15 -13.84
C LEU A 140 15.40 -4.08 -12.31
N LEU A 141 15.39 -2.86 -11.75
CA LEU A 141 15.41 -2.67 -10.28
C LEU A 141 14.13 -3.16 -9.60
N CYS A 142 12.99 -3.13 -10.26
CA CYS A 142 11.72 -3.62 -9.73
C CYS A 142 11.58 -5.15 -9.80
N LEU A 143 12.38 -5.85 -10.62
CA LEU A 143 12.32 -7.31 -10.72
C LEU A 143 12.43 -8.04 -9.37
N PRO A 144 13.47 -7.79 -8.53
CA PRO A 144 13.58 -8.45 -7.23
C PRO A 144 12.43 -8.07 -6.29
N VAL A 145 11.88 -6.85 -6.41
CA VAL A 145 10.74 -6.39 -5.60
C VAL A 145 9.51 -7.23 -5.91
N VAL A 146 9.19 -7.39 -7.19
CA VAL A 146 8.05 -8.21 -7.66
C VAL A 146 8.20 -9.67 -7.20
N TRP A 147 9.42 -10.19 -7.24
CA TRP A 147 9.72 -11.57 -6.82
C TRP A 147 9.54 -11.78 -5.31
N VAL A 148 9.99 -10.82 -4.51
CA VAL A 148 9.91 -10.87 -3.04
C VAL A 148 8.46 -10.66 -2.57
N THR A 149 7.76 -9.70 -3.15
CA THR A 149 6.38 -9.35 -2.72
C THR A 149 5.34 -10.30 -3.29
N ARG A 150 5.64 -11.02 -4.37
CA ARG A 150 4.68 -11.85 -5.14
C ARG A 150 3.43 -11.07 -5.55
N ALA A 151 3.55 -9.75 -5.68
CA ALA A 151 2.46 -8.87 -6.04
C ALA A 151 2.10 -9.06 -7.50
N VAL A 152 0.81 -9.33 -7.78
CA VAL A 152 0.32 -9.64 -9.13
C VAL A 152 0.26 -8.39 -10.00
N VAL A 153 -0.14 -7.25 -9.41
CA VAL A 153 -0.31 -6.00 -10.17
C VAL A 153 1.02 -5.49 -10.72
N PRO A 154 2.11 -5.34 -9.95
CA PRO A 154 3.41 -4.97 -10.51
C PRO A 154 3.92 -5.98 -11.54
N MET A 155 3.65 -7.28 -11.33
CA MET A 155 4.05 -8.33 -12.27
C MET A 155 3.35 -8.20 -13.63
N ALA A 156 2.07 -7.83 -13.62
CA ALA A 156 1.28 -7.64 -14.85
C ALA A 156 1.71 -6.40 -15.65
N PHE A 157 2.18 -5.34 -14.97
CA PHE A 157 2.65 -4.12 -15.61
C PHE A 157 4.11 -4.20 -16.08
N TRP A 158 4.90 -5.14 -15.57
CA TRP A 158 6.32 -5.26 -15.92
C TRP A 158 6.61 -5.42 -17.42
N PRO A 159 5.88 -6.28 -18.19
CA PRO A 159 6.13 -6.39 -19.62
C PRO A 159 5.83 -5.11 -20.41
N VAL A 160 4.90 -4.27 -19.92
CA VAL A 160 4.60 -2.97 -20.54
C VAL A 160 5.80 -2.04 -20.44
N PHE A 161 6.54 -2.05 -19.32
CA PHE A 161 7.75 -1.25 -19.14
C PHE A 161 8.95 -1.74 -19.96
N VAL A 162 8.96 -3.00 -20.35
CA VAL A 162 10.06 -3.58 -21.16
C VAL A 162 9.86 -3.33 -22.65
N ILE A 163 8.60 -3.15 -23.10
CA ILE A 163 8.25 -2.98 -24.51
C ILE A 163 8.16 -1.48 -24.91
N ALA A 164 8.02 -0.56 -23.94
CA ALA A 164 7.95 0.89 -24.17
C ALA A 164 9.35 1.52 -24.33
#